data_a8c451c73dec3eb7a0d1685ee23ca854
#
_entry.id   a8c451c73dec3eb7a0d1685ee23ca854
#
_cell.length_a   1.000
_cell.length_b   1.000
_cell.length_c   1.000
_cell.angle_alpha   90.00
_cell.angle_beta   90.00
_cell.angle_gamma   90.00
#
_symmetry.space_group_name_H-M   'P 1'
#
loop_
_entity.id
_entity.type
_entity.pdbx_description
1 polymer ?
#
loop_
_entity_poly.entity_id
_entity_poly.type
_entity_poly.pdbx_seq_one_letter_code
_entity_poly.pdbx_strand_id
1 'polypeptide(L)'
;MNFFKAFFTISGEQYKQTRETMVSGNDSVFYVEDIIALGKDIRLWDEFTPNLYTLQCDLATTTGSTNYQHTQSATFGMREIKADRDNILINGHRVHLRGTVENAVFPKTGYAPVDDASWERILTILKDYGMNHMRFHSWCPPAAAFRTADKLGIYLEVEMPMWGKDAEPDEKRYDF
;
A
#
# COMPACT_ATOMS: atom_id res chain seq x y z
N MET A 1 14.52 -4.22 -33.11
CA MET A 1 13.29 -3.91 -32.40
C MET A 1 13.03 -5.05 -31.44
N ASN A 2 13.04 -4.77 -30.15
CA ASN A 2 12.78 -5.77 -29.12
C ASN A 2 11.29 -5.80 -28.80
N PHE A 3 10.73 -7.00 -28.67
CA PHE A 3 9.33 -7.19 -28.31
C PHE A 3 9.26 -7.86 -26.94
N PHE A 4 8.44 -7.30 -26.07
CA PHE A 4 8.14 -7.84 -24.76
C PHE A 4 6.66 -8.11 -24.65
N LYS A 5 6.29 -9.18 -23.97
CA LYS A 5 4.92 -9.42 -23.52
C LYS A 5 4.84 -9.10 -22.04
N ALA A 6 3.87 -8.28 -21.68
CA ALA A 6 3.52 -8.00 -20.30
C ALA A 6 2.12 -8.57 -20.02
N PHE A 7 2.02 -9.40 -19.00
CA PHE A 7 0.74 -9.94 -18.52
C PHE A 7 0.45 -9.34 -17.15
N PHE A 8 -0.67 -8.66 -17.04
CA PHE A 8 -1.16 -8.11 -15.78
C PHE A 8 -2.28 -8.99 -15.26
N THR A 9 -2.07 -9.64 -14.14
CA THR A 9 -3.10 -10.45 -13.48
C THR A 9 -3.48 -9.81 -12.16
N ILE A 10 -4.76 -9.47 -12.01
CA ILE A 10 -5.34 -9.01 -10.76
C ILE A 10 -6.14 -10.16 -10.18
N SER A 11 -5.83 -10.53 -8.93
CA SER A 11 -6.51 -11.61 -8.23
C SER A 11 -6.87 -11.22 -6.79
N GLY A 12 -7.99 -11.72 -6.30
CA GLY A 12 -8.46 -11.62 -4.93
C GLY A 12 -9.25 -12.88 -4.58
N GLU A 13 -9.93 -12.91 -3.43
CA GLU A 13 -10.60 -14.11 -2.92
C GLU A 13 -11.56 -14.76 -3.93
N GLN A 14 -12.36 -13.96 -4.65
CA GLN A 14 -13.32 -14.42 -5.66
C GLN A 14 -13.18 -13.67 -6.99
N TYR A 15 -12.04 -13.04 -7.21
CA TYR A 15 -11.81 -12.19 -8.36
C TYR A 15 -10.51 -12.57 -9.06
N LYS A 16 -10.56 -12.70 -10.39
CA LYS A 16 -9.37 -12.86 -11.22
C LYS A 16 -9.61 -12.27 -12.60
N GLN A 17 -8.71 -11.40 -13.01
CA GLN A 17 -8.68 -10.81 -14.35
C GLN A 17 -7.25 -10.78 -14.86
N THR A 18 -7.04 -11.13 -16.12
CA THR A 18 -5.72 -11.05 -16.76
C THR A 18 -5.82 -10.22 -18.03
N ARG A 19 -4.82 -9.37 -18.27
CA ARG A 19 -4.66 -8.57 -19.48
C ARG A 19 -3.27 -8.74 -20.05
N GLU A 20 -3.17 -8.95 -21.36
CA GLU A 20 -1.91 -8.98 -22.11
C GLU A 20 -1.69 -7.62 -22.79
N THR A 21 -0.49 -7.10 -22.70
CA THR A 21 -0.06 -5.88 -23.39
C THR A 21 1.27 -6.15 -24.09
N MET A 22 1.35 -5.80 -25.38
CA MET A 22 2.60 -5.88 -26.15
C MET A 22 3.37 -4.57 -26.03
N VAL A 23 4.65 -4.68 -25.69
CA VAL A 23 5.56 -3.54 -25.58
C VAL A 23 6.65 -3.70 -26.63
N SER A 24 6.89 -2.67 -27.41
CA SER A 24 7.96 -2.66 -28.43
C SER A 24 8.74 -1.37 -28.36
N GLY A 25 10.05 -1.45 -28.60
CA GLY A 25 10.91 -0.28 -28.64
C GLY A 25 12.38 -0.66 -28.92
N ASN A 26 13.22 0.36 -29.05
CA ASN A 26 14.66 0.23 -29.25
C ASN A 26 15.48 0.75 -28.07
N ASP A 27 14.82 1.26 -27.03
CA ASP A 27 15.45 1.85 -25.85
C ASP A 27 15.85 0.77 -24.83
N SER A 28 16.70 1.14 -23.88
CA SER A 28 17.09 0.31 -22.75
C SER A 28 16.08 0.33 -21.60
N VAL A 29 15.14 1.29 -21.61
CA VAL A 29 14.09 1.47 -20.62
C VAL A 29 12.76 1.63 -21.33
N PHE A 30 11.73 0.90 -20.88
CA PHE A 30 10.38 0.96 -21.42
C PHE A 30 9.41 1.30 -20.32
N TYR A 31 8.44 2.16 -20.62
CA TYR A 31 7.33 2.49 -19.76
C TYR A 31 6.06 1.87 -20.34
N VAL A 32 5.31 1.18 -19.50
CA VAL A 32 4.01 0.60 -19.86
C VAL A 32 2.98 1.17 -18.90
N GLU A 33 1.95 1.79 -19.47
CA GLU A 33 0.80 2.27 -18.75
C GLU A 33 -0.44 1.61 -19.33
N ASP A 34 -1.28 1.05 -18.46
CA ASP A 34 -2.54 0.45 -18.88
C ASP A 34 -3.63 0.71 -17.83
N ILE A 35 -4.88 0.83 -18.31
CA ILE A 35 -6.05 1.01 -17.46
C ILE A 35 -6.88 -0.26 -17.50
N ILE A 36 -6.97 -0.94 -16.37
CA ILE A 36 -7.72 -2.18 -16.20
C ILE A 36 -9.03 -1.88 -15.48
N ALA A 37 -10.16 -1.96 -16.20
CA ALA A 37 -11.47 -1.80 -15.58
C ALA A 37 -11.80 -3.06 -14.76
N LEU A 38 -11.99 -2.89 -13.45
CA LEU A 38 -12.21 -4.01 -12.52
C LEU A 38 -13.69 -4.46 -12.44
N GLY A 39 -14.60 -3.71 -13.09
CA GLY A 39 -16.02 -4.06 -13.09
C GLY A 39 -16.74 -3.70 -11.79
N LYS A 40 -17.97 -4.23 -11.62
CA LYS A 40 -18.84 -3.91 -10.47
C LYS A 40 -18.70 -4.91 -9.32
N ASP A 41 -18.05 -6.05 -9.56
CA ASP A 41 -17.93 -7.14 -8.58
C ASP A 41 -16.71 -6.98 -7.67
N ILE A 42 -15.96 -5.89 -7.86
CA ILE A 42 -14.83 -5.56 -6.99
C ILE A 42 -15.32 -5.16 -5.60
N ARG A 43 -14.80 -5.81 -4.56
CA ARG A 43 -15.12 -5.47 -3.18
C ARG A 43 -14.19 -4.36 -2.69
N LEU A 44 -14.77 -3.37 -2.02
CA LEU A 44 -14.01 -2.27 -1.47
C LEU A 44 -13.31 -2.69 -0.18
N TRP A 45 -12.23 -1.99 0.14
CA TRP A 45 -11.50 -2.13 1.39
C TRP A 45 -12.04 -1.14 2.43
N ASP A 46 -12.34 -1.61 3.61
CA ASP A 46 -12.65 -0.81 4.79
C ASP A 46 -12.17 -1.51 6.08
N GLU A 47 -12.37 -0.88 7.24
CA GLU A 47 -11.93 -1.41 8.54
C GLU A 47 -12.64 -2.72 8.95
N PHE A 48 -13.81 -3.01 8.41
CA PHE A 48 -14.61 -4.21 8.72
C PHE A 48 -14.38 -5.33 7.72
N THR A 49 -14.16 -4.96 6.46
CA THR A 49 -13.93 -5.88 5.34
C THR A 49 -12.71 -5.44 4.53
N PRO A 50 -11.49 -5.68 5.05
CA PRO A 50 -10.26 -5.21 4.42
C PRO A 50 -9.89 -6.07 3.20
N ASN A 51 -10.71 -5.99 2.14
CA ASN A 51 -10.50 -6.74 0.91
C ASN A 51 -9.23 -6.28 0.19
N LEU A 52 -8.31 -7.20 -0.03
CA LEU A 52 -7.07 -6.95 -0.74
C LEU A 52 -7.00 -7.75 -2.03
N TYR A 53 -6.33 -7.16 -3.02
CA TYR A 53 -6.05 -7.75 -4.31
C TYR A 53 -4.55 -7.77 -4.56
N THR A 54 -4.09 -8.74 -5.33
CA THR A 54 -2.72 -8.81 -5.82
C THR A 54 -2.71 -8.48 -7.30
N LEU A 55 -1.94 -7.48 -7.68
CA LEU A 55 -1.53 -7.23 -9.05
C LEU A 55 -0.21 -7.95 -9.29
N GLN A 56 -0.20 -8.91 -10.19
CA GLN A 56 1.01 -9.57 -10.66
C GLN A 56 1.31 -9.11 -12.09
N CYS A 57 2.55 -8.72 -12.33
CA CYS A 57 3.06 -8.40 -13.66
C CYS A 57 4.11 -9.44 -14.05
N ASP A 58 3.82 -10.19 -15.10
CA ASP A 58 4.75 -11.14 -15.70
C ASP A 58 5.27 -10.55 -17.00
N LEU A 59 6.58 -10.38 -17.10
CA LEU A 59 7.28 -9.95 -18.30
C LEU A 59 7.94 -11.14 -18.97
N ALA A 60 7.76 -11.27 -20.28
CA ALA A 60 8.42 -12.30 -21.08
C ALA A 60 8.98 -11.71 -22.37
N THR A 61 10.19 -12.12 -22.73
CA THR A 61 10.82 -11.79 -24.01
C THR A 61 11.70 -12.92 -24.49
N THR A 62 11.91 -12.97 -25.80
CA THR A 62 12.84 -13.92 -26.42
C THR A 62 13.86 -13.14 -27.23
N THR A 63 15.14 -13.42 -27.00
CA THR A 63 16.24 -12.85 -27.75
C THR A 63 17.11 -13.99 -28.32
N GLY A 64 17.07 -14.15 -29.62
CA GLY A 64 17.68 -15.33 -30.27
C GLY A 64 17.02 -16.63 -29.82
N SER A 65 17.75 -17.55 -29.20
CA SER A 65 17.24 -18.80 -28.61
C SER A 65 16.97 -18.71 -27.09
N THR A 66 17.17 -17.56 -26.48
CA THR A 66 17.06 -17.39 -25.02
C THR A 66 15.75 -16.72 -24.65
N ASN A 67 15.02 -17.36 -23.74
CA ASN A 67 13.80 -16.81 -23.14
C ASN A 67 14.14 -16.16 -21.79
N TYR A 68 13.66 -14.95 -21.60
CA TYR A 68 13.77 -14.20 -20.34
C TYR A 68 12.38 -14.02 -19.76
N GLN A 69 12.25 -14.23 -18.45
CA GLN A 69 11.02 -14.03 -17.70
C GLN A 69 11.31 -13.31 -16.39
N HIS A 70 10.43 -12.42 -16.01
CA HIS A 70 10.46 -11.74 -14.71
C HIS A 70 9.03 -11.54 -14.20
N THR A 71 8.83 -11.78 -12.91
CA THR A 71 7.55 -11.58 -12.24
C THR A 71 7.71 -10.61 -11.08
N GLN A 72 6.83 -9.64 -11.01
CA GLN A 72 6.71 -8.71 -9.88
C GLN A 72 5.25 -8.66 -9.43
N SER A 73 5.02 -8.52 -8.12
CA SER A 73 3.68 -8.37 -7.59
C SER A 73 3.57 -7.25 -6.57
N ALA A 74 2.37 -6.67 -6.49
CA ALA A 74 2.00 -5.67 -5.50
C ALA A 74 0.60 -5.97 -4.96
N THR A 75 0.40 -5.73 -3.67
CA THR A 75 -0.92 -5.85 -3.03
C THR A 75 -1.57 -4.47 -2.91
N PHE A 76 -2.87 -4.39 -3.14
CA PHE A 76 -3.63 -3.14 -3.03
C PHE A 76 -5.06 -3.39 -2.55
N GLY A 77 -5.68 -2.37 -1.97
CA GLY A 77 -7.10 -2.35 -1.64
C GLY A 77 -7.82 -1.25 -2.43
N MET A 78 -9.05 -1.51 -2.84
CA MET A 78 -9.87 -0.51 -3.54
C MET A 78 -10.67 0.29 -2.52
N ARG A 79 -10.35 1.57 -2.36
CA ARG A 79 -11.08 2.47 -1.47
C ARG A 79 -11.11 3.91 -2.02
N GLU A 80 -12.12 4.65 -1.63
CA GLU A 80 -12.18 6.08 -1.80
C GLU A 80 -12.10 6.76 -0.43
N ILE A 81 -11.26 7.79 -0.30
CA ILE A 81 -11.20 8.64 0.89
C ILE A 81 -11.59 10.06 0.49
N LYS A 82 -12.50 10.66 1.25
CA LYS A 82 -12.94 12.05 1.06
C LYS A 82 -13.01 12.78 2.39
N ALA A 83 -12.72 14.08 2.36
CA ALA A 83 -13.08 15.00 3.43
C ALA A 83 -14.39 15.70 3.06
N ASP A 84 -15.36 15.67 3.97
CA ASP A 84 -16.63 16.41 3.85
C ASP A 84 -16.84 17.24 5.11
N ARG A 85 -16.58 18.54 5.02
CA ARG A 85 -16.56 19.48 6.14
C ARG A 85 -15.70 18.94 7.30
N ASP A 86 -16.35 18.50 8.37
CA ASP A 86 -15.71 17.99 9.59
C ASP A 86 -15.60 16.46 9.62
N ASN A 87 -15.88 15.78 8.52
CA ASN A 87 -15.90 14.31 8.45
C ASN A 87 -14.89 13.76 7.46
N ILE A 88 -14.33 12.61 7.82
CA ILE A 88 -13.61 11.74 6.90
C ILE A 88 -14.58 10.67 6.44
N LEU A 89 -14.69 10.49 5.13
CA LEU A 89 -15.51 9.47 4.51
C LEU A 89 -14.61 8.42 3.86
N ILE A 90 -14.88 7.14 4.11
CA ILE A 90 -14.31 6.00 3.41
C ILE A 90 -15.45 5.32 2.64
N ASN A 91 -15.29 5.18 1.32
CA ASN A 91 -16.32 4.61 0.44
C ASN A 91 -17.70 5.27 0.60
N GLY A 92 -17.72 6.58 0.85
CA GLY A 92 -18.94 7.34 1.09
C GLY A 92 -19.51 7.24 2.51
N HIS A 93 -18.94 6.44 3.40
CA HIS A 93 -19.38 6.27 4.79
C HIS A 93 -18.50 7.05 5.76
N ARG A 94 -19.12 7.71 6.73
CA ARG A 94 -18.39 8.44 7.77
C ARG A 94 -17.57 7.45 8.63
N VAL A 95 -16.29 7.75 8.79
CA VAL A 95 -15.38 7.01 9.67
C VAL A 95 -15.25 7.75 11.00
N HIS A 96 -15.33 7.00 12.10
CA HIS A 96 -14.99 7.49 13.42
C HIS A 96 -13.66 6.87 13.84
N LEU A 97 -12.59 7.68 13.84
CA LEU A 97 -11.26 7.21 14.22
C LEU A 97 -11.19 7.05 15.75
N ARG A 98 -10.89 5.84 16.18
CA ARG A 98 -10.64 5.44 17.56
C ARG A 98 -9.23 4.89 17.63
N GLY A 99 -8.30 5.62 18.17
CA GLY A 99 -6.90 5.28 18.04
C GLY A 99 -6.04 5.50 19.26
N THR A 100 -4.79 5.12 19.10
CA THR A 100 -3.72 5.37 20.06
C THR A 100 -2.54 6.02 19.36
N VAL A 101 -1.62 6.56 20.15
CA VAL A 101 -0.35 7.12 19.66
C VAL A 101 0.78 6.13 19.89
N GLU A 102 1.65 6.00 18.90
CA GLU A 102 2.88 5.22 18.95
C GLU A 102 4.09 6.19 18.80
N ASN A 103 5.02 6.16 19.77
CA ASN A 103 6.14 7.09 19.89
C ASN A 103 7.50 6.41 19.67
N ALA A 104 7.56 5.33 18.89
CA ALA A 104 8.75 4.51 18.67
C ALA A 104 9.38 3.95 19.97
N VAL A 105 8.53 3.65 20.98
CA VAL A 105 9.00 3.16 22.28
C VAL A 105 8.91 1.64 22.32
N PHE A 106 10.02 0.97 22.07
CA PHE A 106 10.15 -0.49 22.07
C PHE A 106 11.20 -0.95 23.11
N PRO A 107 10.84 -0.98 24.41
CA PRO A 107 11.82 -1.15 25.50
C PRO A 107 12.51 -2.52 25.52
N LYS A 108 11.92 -3.54 24.90
CA LYS A 108 12.52 -4.89 24.83
C LYS A 108 13.60 -5.02 23.75
N THR A 109 13.47 -4.28 22.67
CA THR A 109 14.35 -4.40 21.49
C THR A 109 15.19 -3.15 21.26
N GLY A 110 14.73 -2.00 21.76
CA GLY A 110 15.37 -0.69 21.53
C GLY A 110 15.08 -0.10 20.14
N TYR A 111 14.34 -0.80 19.29
CA TYR A 111 13.92 -0.37 17.95
C TYR A 111 12.58 -1.00 17.55
N ALA A 112 11.92 -0.39 16.56
CA ALA A 112 10.66 -0.88 16.02
C ALA A 112 10.84 -2.22 15.30
N PRO A 113 9.91 -3.17 15.45
CA PRO A 113 9.96 -4.43 14.71
C PRO A 113 9.85 -4.19 13.20
N VAL A 114 10.61 -4.97 12.43
CA VAL A 114 10.63 -4.89 10.97
C VAL A 114 9.89 -6.04 10.28
N ASP A 115 9.37 -6.98 11.06
CA ASP A 115 8.66 -8.16 10.59
C ASP A 115 7.14 -8.02 10.72
N ASP A 116 6.42 -8.71 9.83
CA ASP A 116 4.96 -8.67 9.76
C ASP A 116 4.31 -9.29 11.02
N ALA A 117 4.86 -10.36 11.59
CA ALA A 117 4.26 -11.07 12.72
C ALA A 117 4.21 -10.20 13.99
N SER A 118 5.25 -9.41 14.25
CA SER A 118 5.27 -8.48 15.37
C SER A 118 4.21 -7.39 15.20
N TRP A 119 4.07 -6.83 14.02
CA TRP A 119 3.04 -5.83 13.73
C TRP A 119 1.63 -6.42 13.74
N GLU A 120 1.46 -7.65 13.25
CA GLU A 120 0.18 -8.36 13.33
C GLU A 120 -0.29 -8.51 14.78
N ARG A 121 0.62 -8.91 15.68
CA ARG A 121 0.33 -8.96 17.11
C ARG A 121 -0.06 -7.59 17.67
N ILE A 122 0.68 -6.52 17.37
CA ILE A 122 0.43 -5.17 17.87
C ILE A 122 -0.94 -4.67 17.39
N LEU A 123 -1.20 -4.76 16.09
CA LEU A 123 -2.42 -4.22 15.49
C LEU A 123 -3.65 -5.09 15.79
N THR A 124 -3.49 -6.39 16.00
CA THR A 124 -4.58 -7.26 16.48
C THR A 124 -5.00 -6.86 17.90
N ILE A 125 -4.06 -6.64 18.81
CA ILE A 125 -4.36 -6.13 20.16
C ILE A 125 -5.10 -4.79 20.10
N LEU A 126 -4.64 -3.87 19.25
CA LEU A 126 -5.32 -2.59 19.04
C LEU A 126 -6.78 -2.80 18.60
N LYS A 127 -7.01 -3.70 17.64
CA LYS A 127 -8.34 -4.02 17.12
C LYS A 127 -9.23 -4.69 18.18
N ASP A 128 -8.69 -5.57 19.02
CA ASP A 128 -9.40 -6.24 20.13
C ASP A 128 -9.89 -5.24 21.17
N TYR A 129 -9.20 -4.10 21.34
CA TYR A 129 -9.67 -2.98 22.16
C TYR A 129 -10.68 -2.07 21.44
N GLY A 130 -11.15 -2.45 20.26
CA GLY A 130 -12.13 -1.70 19.47
C GLY A 130 -11.55 -0.46 18.77
N MET A 131 -10.23 -0.36 18.68
CA MET A 131 -9.56 0.72 17.97
C MET A 131 -9.38 0.35 16.47
N ASN A 132 -9.38 1.37 15.63
CA ASN A 132 -9.22 1.24 14.17
C ASN A 132 -8.12 2.15 13.62
N HIS A 133 -7.39 2.84 14.50
CA HIS A 133 -6.43 3.87 14.08
C HIS A 133 -5.19 3.87 14.97
N MET A 134 -4.02 4.09 14.34
CA MET A 134 -2.75 4.30 15.03
C MET A 134 -2.03 5.50 14.44
N ARG A 135 -1.66 6.46 15.31
CA ARG A 135 -0.89 7.63 14.96
C ARG A 135 0.58 7.40 15.31
N PHE A 136 1.46 7.54 14.34
CA PHE A 136 2.92 7.49 14.52
C PHE A 136 3.45 8.90 14.73
N HIS A 137 3.77 9.22 15.99
CA HIS A 137 4.15 10.57 16.40
C HIS A 137 5.59 10.89 15.99
N SER A 138 5.73 11.75 14.97
CA SER A 138 6.99 12.26 14.43
C SER A 138 7.94 11.19 13.88
N TRP A 139 7.40 10.07 13.39
CA TRP A 139 8.18 9.02 12.70
C TRP A 139 7.35 8.18 11.75
N CYS A 140 8.03 7.52 10.80
CA CYS A 140 7.43 6.60 9.85
C CYS A 140 7.80 5.15 10.22
N PRO A 141 6.81 4.25 10.41
CA PRO A 141 7.08 2.86 10.73
C PRO A 141 7.61 2.09 9.51
N PRO A 142 8.22 0.90 9.73
CA PRO A 142 8.63 0.01 8.64
C PRO A 142 7.45 -0.46 7.77
N ALA A 143 7.76 -0.85 6.52
CA ALA A 143 6.76 -1.35 5.56
C ALA A 143 5.89 -2.51 6.08
N ALA A 144 6.39 -3.29 7.05
CA ALA A 144 5.64 -4.35 7.71
C ALA A 144 4.39 -3.82 8.45
N ALA A 145 4.48 -2.64 9.07
CA ALA A 145 3.33 -2.01 9.73
C ALA A 145 2.21 -1.70 8.72
N PHE A 146 2.56 -1.13 7.57
CA PHE A 146 1.61 -0.80 6.51
C PHE A 146 0.95 -2.05 5.94
N ARG A 147 1.74 -3.07 5.56
CA ARG A 147 1.19 -4.33 5.03
C ARG A 147 0.23 -4.99 6.01
N THR A 148 0.55 -4.95 7.28
CA THR A 148 -0.28 -5.57 8.32
C THR A 148 -1.54 -4.74 8.59
N ALA A 149 -1.43 -3.42 8.59
CA ALA A 149 -2.58 -2.52 8.71
C ALA A 149 -3.56 -2.71 7.55
N ASP A 150 -3.06 -2.85 6.32
CA ASP A 150 -3.89 -3.15 5.15
C ASP A 150 -4.66 -4.47 5.31
N LYS A 151 -4.02 -5.51 5.83
CA LYS A 151 -4.65 -6.83 6.08
C LYS A 151 -5.70 -6.78 7.19
N LEU A 152 -5.46 -6.00 8.23
CA LEU A 152 -6.31 -5.97 9.42
C LEU A 152 -7.38 -4.88 9.38
N GLY A 153 -7.37 -3.98 8.39
CA GLY A 153 -8.32 -2.87 8.31
C GLY A 153 -8.03 -1.78 9.34
N ILE A 154 -6.78 -1.43 9.53
CA ILE A 154 -6.36 -0.37 10.45
C ILE A 154 -5.92 0.86 9.65
N TYR A 155 -6.38 2.03 10.07
CA TYR A 155 -5.94 3.31 9.52
C TYR A 155 -4.65 3.76 10.20
N LEU A 156 -3.65 4.16 9.42
CA LEU A 156 -2.40 4.70 9.94
C LEU A 156 -2.29 6.19 9.63
N GLU A 157 -1.94 6.97 10.64
CA GLU A 157 -1.55 8.37 10.52
C GLU A 157 -0.05 8.46 10.78
N VAL A 158 0.70 8.80 9.74
CA VAL A 158 2.17 8.88 9.80
C VAL A 158 2.58 10.33 9.74
N GLU A 159 3.27 10.79 10.77
CA GLU A 159 3.80 12.14 10.79
C GLU A 159 5.21 12.18 10.19
N MET A 160 5.51 13.29 9.56
CA MET A 160 6.88 13.61 9.18
C MET A 160 7.73 13.79 10.44
N PRO A 161 9.02 13.37 10.44
CA PRO A 161 9.92 13.53 11.58
C PRO A 161 10.38 14.99 11.73
N MET A 162 9.43 15.88 11.98
CA MET A 162 9.62 17.33 12.07
C MET A 162 9.00 17.88 13.38
N TRP A 163 9.66 18.85 13.99
CA TRP A 163 9.12 19.62 15.10
C TRP A 163 8.85 21.06 14.66
N GLY A 164 7.96 21.77 15.35
CA GLY A 164 7.44 23.07 14.91
C GLY A 164 8.50 24.13 14.52
N LYS A 165 9.68 24.10 15.12
CA LYS A 165 10.81 24.94 14.72
C LYS A 165 11.48 24.51 13.42
N ASP A 166 11.26 23.26 13.00
CA ASP A 166 11.80 22.68 11.75
C ASP A 166 10.89 22.97 10.56
N ALA A 167 9.69 23.48 10.81
CA ALA A 167 8.72 23.84 9.79
C ALA A 167 8.88 25.28 9.26
N GLU A 168 9.86 26.05 9.74
CA GLU A 168 10.19 27.32 9.08
C GLU A 168 10.81 27.02 7.71
N PRO A 169 10.39 27.76 6.65
CA PRO A 169 10.90 27.52 5.31
C PRO A 169 12.38 27.90 5.21
N ASP A 170 13.25 26.94 5.47
CA ASP A 170 14.65 27.00 5.10
C ASP A 170 14.76 26.26 3.74
N GLU A 171 15.08 26.99 2.68
CA GLU A 171 15.13 26.48 1.30
C GLU A 171 16.00 25.23 1.13
N LYS A 172 16.90 24.95 2.07
CA LYS A 172 17.81 23.79 2.05
C LYS A 172 17.21 22.48 2.58
N ARG A 173 16.01 22.49 3.19
CA ARG A 173 15.40 21.30 3.81
C ARG A 173 14.42 20.55 2.90
N TYR A 174 14.08 21.10 1.76
CA TYR A 174 13.09 20.53 0.83
C TYR A 174 13.70 19.98 -0.47
N ASP A 175 15.03 19.94 -0.57
CA ASP A 175 15.74 19.27 -1.68
C ASP A 175 15.86 17.75 -1.41
N PHE A 176 14.72 17.02 -1.49
CA PHE A 176 14.67 15.57 -1.51
C PHE A 176 14.15 15.06 -2.85
#